data_e5081534edf5d687fb74444671b6cf9f
#
_entry.id   e5081534edf5d687fb74444671b6cf9f
#
_cell.length_a   1.000
_cell.length_b   1.000
_cell.length_c   1.000
_cell.angle_alpha   90.00
_cell.angle_beta   90.00
_cell.angle_gamma   90.00
#
_symmetry.space_group_name_H-M   'P 1'
#
loop_
_entity.id
_entity.type
_entity.pdbx_description
1 polymer ?
#
loop_
_entity_poly.entity_id
_entity_poly.type
_entity_poly.pdbx_seq_one_letter_code
_entity_poly.pdbx_strand_id
1 'polypeptide(L)'
;NLFLVLISGSGNIMAGPAGKQEIIDLHQLKDRTKEFILNPMDDENLPEKADKEIELADGSKWVYPESQGVVSLQTTRDTGYQSYIMVQNELTRAFNEVRDEVAMRKFGSKFADLPEENRNAVSKAVPLKISEAEPRNIKK
;
A
#
# COMPACT_ATOMS: atom_id res chain seq x y z
N ASN A 1 5.90 -6.52 -9.09
CA ASN A 1 6.70 -6.31 -7.87
C ASN A 1 5.87 -6.45 -6.61
N LEU A 2 6.37 -7.21 -5.67
CA LEU A 2 5.70 -7.47 -4.41
C LEU A 2 6.45 -6.84 -3.25
N PHE A 3 5.69 -6.28 -2.32
CA PHE A 3 6.17 -5.92 -1.00
C PHE A 3 5.60 -6.96 -0.05
N LEU A 4 6.47 -7.80 0.48
CA LEU A 4 6.04 -8.92 1.32
C LEU A 4 6.04 -8.50 2.78
N VAL A 5 4.95 -8.79 3.47
CA VAL A 5 4.82 -8.53 4.90
C VAL A 5 4.40 -9.84 5.56
N LEU A 6 5.28 -10.37 6.40
CA LEU A 6 5.01 -11.61 7.12
C LEU A 6 4.95 -11.32 8.62
N ILE A 7 3.90 -11.79 9.27
CA ILE A 7 3.74 -11.67 10.71
C ILE A 7 3.92 -13.05 11.32
N SER A 8 4.96 -13.20 12.16
CA SER A 8 5.23 -14.47 12.81
C SER A 8 4.27 -14.69 13.98
N GLY A 9 4.27 -15.92 14.51
CA GLY A 9 3.46 -16.25 15.69
C GLY A 9 3.82 -15.44 16.91
N SER A 10 5.08 -15.01 17.02
CA SER A 10 5.53 -14.16 18.13
C SER A 10 5.21 -12.67 17.91
N GLY A 11 4.62 -12.32 16.78
CA GLY A 11 4.27 -10.93 16.48
C GLY A 11 5.36 -10.13 15.80
N ASN A 12 6.48 -10.76 15.45
CA ASN A 12 7.53 -10.08 14.71
C ASN A 12 7.11 -9.86 13.26
N ILE A 13 7.53 -8.72 12.71
CA ILE A 13 7.18 -8.34 11.34
C ILE A 13 8.43 -8.40 10.48
N MET A 14 8.35 -9.13 9.39
CA MET A 14 9.39 -9.15 8.38
C MET A 14 8.80 -8.55 7.11
N ALA A 15 9.37 -7.47 6.62
CA ALA A 15 8.79 -6.74 5.49
C ALA A 15 9.85 -6.21 4.56
N GLY A 16 9.46 -6.08 3.29
CA GLY A 16 10.32 -5.50 2.28
C GLY A 16 10.01 -6.01 0.89
N PRO A 17 10.62 -5.42 -0.12
CA PRO A 17 10.50 -5.95 -1.49
C PRO A 17 10.91 -7.41 -1.54
N ALA A 18 10.32 -8.17 -2.45
CA ALA A 18 10.62 -9.59 -2.56
C ALA A 18 12.14 -9.82 -2.70
N GLY A 19 12.67 -10.69 -1.87
CA GLY A 19 14.09 -10.96 -1.83
C GLY A 19 14.92 -10.03 -0.95
N LYS A 20 14.29 -9.00 -0.40
CA LYS A 20 14.98 -8.01 0.45
C LYS A 20 14.21 -7.70 1.72
N GLN A 21 13.49 -8.70 2.25
CA GLN A 21 12.75 -8.48 3.50
C GLN A 21 13.71 -8.39 4.68
N GLU A 22 13.32 -7.60 5.65
CA GLU A 22 14.07 -7.47 6.90
C GLU A 22 13.10 -7.32 8.07
N ILE A 23 13.58 -7.61 9.26
CA ILE A 23 12.75 -7.46 10.46
C ILE A 23 12.63 -5.97 10.77
N ILE A 24 11.41 -5.49 10.92
CA ILE A 24 11.14 -4.09 11.22
C ILE A 24 10.17 -3.96 12.37
N ASP A 25 10.10 -2.76 12.94
CA ASP A 25 9.10 -2.44 13.94
C ASP A 25 7.80 -2.00 13.29
N LEU A 26 6.70 -2.20 14.00
CA LEU A 26 5.38 -1.84 13.49
C LEU A 26 5.32 -0.38 13.04
N HIS A 27 5.92 0.53 13.80
CA HIS A 27 5.86 1.95 13.46
C HIS A 27 6.65 2.33 12.21
N GLN A 28 7.51 1.45 11.70
CA GLN A 28 8.24 1.67 10.46
C GLN A 28 7.48 1.18 9.24
N LEU A 29 6.47 0.35 9.45
CA LEU A 29 5.80 -0.35 8.36
C LEU A 29 5.09 0.60 7.40
N LYS A 30 4.40 1.60 7.93
CA LYS A 30 3.67 2.55 7.10
C LYS A 30 4.61 3.28 6.15
N ASP A 31 5.70 3.82 6.66
CA ASP A 31 6.63 4.58 5.83
C ASP A 31 7.34 3.71 4.80
N ARG A 32 7.70 2.48 5.18
CA ARG A 32 8.31 1.54 4.25
C ARG A 32 7.35 1.18 3.12
N THR A 33 6.08 1.00 3.46
CA THR A 33 5.05 0.68 2.47
C THR A 33 4.82 1.86 1.53
N LYS A 34 4.77 3.08 2.08
CA LYS A 34 4.61 4.28 1.26
C LYS A 34 5.76 4.45 0.27
N GLU A 35 6.99 4.23 0.74
CA GLU A 35 8.15 4.32 -0.13
C GLU A 35 8.07 3.32 -1.29
N PHE A 36 7.62 2.11 -0.99
CA PHE A 36 7.44 1.09 -2.01
C PHE A 36 6.39 1.53 -3.06
N ILE A 37 5.25 2.02 -2.59
CA ILE A 37 4.15 2.44 -3.49
C ILE A 37 4.55 3.65 -4.31
N LEU A 38 5.15 4.65 -3.69
CA LEU A 38 5.46 5.91 -4.36
C LEU A 38 6.70 5.82 -5.24
N ASN A 39 7.66 4.99 -4.84
CA ASN A 39 8.94 4.89 -5.53
C ASN A 39 9.45 6.27 -5.95
N PRO A 40 9.66 7.18 -4.99
CA PRO A 40 9.91 8.60 -5.33
C PRO A 40 11.19 8.84 -6.12
N MET A 41 12.14 7.91 -6.03
CA MET A 41 13.44 8.04 -6.73
C MET A 41 13.49 7.22 -8.02
N ASP A 42 12.36 6.62 -8.42
CA ASP A 42 12.30 5.73 -9.58
C ASP A 42 13.35 4.64 -9.55
N ASP A 43 13.52 4.04 -8.37
CA ASP A 43 14.46 2.95 -8.15
C ASP A 43 14.02 1.72 -8.94
N GLU A 44 14.91 1.13 -9.72
CA GLU A 44 14.59 -0.05 -10.51
C GLU A 44 14.29 -1.29 -9.68
N ASN A 45 14.66 -1.29 -8.40
CA ASN A 45 14.35 -2.37 -7.48
C ASN A 45 12.96 -2.23 -6.86
N LEU A 46 12.28 -1.12 -7.09
CA LEU A 46 10.94 -0.86 -6.62
C LEU A 46 9.97 -0.92 -7.81
N PRO A 47 8.66 -0.94 -7.56
CA PRO A 47 7.68 -1.13 -8.64
C PRO A 47 7.76 -0.07 -9.72
N GLU A 48 7.60 -0.51 -10.95
CA GLU A 48 7.42 0.40 -12.06
C GLU A 48 6.09 1.13 -11.92
N LYS A 49 6.01 2.26 -12.60
CA LYS A 49 4.77 3.03 -12.69
C LYS A 49 4.28 2.96 -14.13
N ALA A 50 2.97 2.84 -14.28
CA ALA A 50 2.34 2.86 -15.60
C ALA A 50 1.34 3.99 -15.64
N ASP A 51 1.37 4.79 -16.70
CA ASP A 51 0.43 5.89 -16.82
C ASP A 51 -0.98 5.36 -16.94
N LYS A 52 -1.87 5.87 -16.10
CA LYS A 52 -3.27 5.52 -16.10
C LYS A 52 -4.10 6.76 -16.40
N GLU A 53 -4.97 6.66 -17.38
CA GLU A 53 -5.85 7.76 -17.76
C GLU A 53 -7.13 7.66 -16.94
N ILE A 54 -7.44 8.73 -16.22
CA ILE A 54 -8.62 8.78 -15.36
C ILE A 54 -9.52 9.91 -15.85
N GLU A 55 -10.77 9.59 -16.15
CA GLU A 55 -11.73 10.60 -16.58
C GLU A 55 -12.28 11.32 -15.36
N LEU A 56 -12.24 12.64 -15.38
CA LEU A 56 -12.76 13.45 -14.29
C LEU A 56 -14.22 13.85 -14.57
N ALA A 57 -14.87 14.38 -13.53
CA ALA A 57 -16.30 14.72 -13.61
C ALA A 57 -16.61 15.73 -14.71
N ASP A 58 -15.66 16.63 -15.02
CA ASP A 58 -15.83 17.65 -16.06
C ASP A 58 -15.50 17.12 -17.46
N GLY A 59 -15.21 15.84 -17.59
CA GLY A 59 -14.88 15.22 -18.88
C GLY A 59 -13.43 15.30 -19.26
N SER A 60 -12.61 16.01 -18.48
CA SER A 60 -11.18 16.07 -18.76
C SER A 60 -10.49 14.76 -18.35
N LYS A 61 -9.27 14.57 -18.85
CA LYS A 61 -8.49 13.37 -18.55
C LYS A 61 -7.33 13.73 -17.65
N TRP A 62 -7.11 12.88 -16.65
CA TRP A 62 -6.01 13.02 -15.72
C TRP A 62 -5.12 11.79 -15.87
N VAL A 63 -3.87 12.00 -16.27
CA VAL A 63 -2.91 10.90 -16.40
C VAL A 63 -2.10 10.82 -15.11
N TYR A 64 -2.20 9.69 -14.44
CA TYR A 64 -1.49 9.47 -13.18
C TYR A 64 -0.55 8.28 -13.30
N PRO A 65 0.71 8.41 -12.87
CA PRO A 65 1.66 7.30 -12.90
C PRO A 65 1.37 6.32 -11.77
N GLU A 66 0.57 5.31 -12.06
CA GLU A 66 0.13 4.34 -11.08
C GLU A 66 1.21 3.31 -10.79
N SER A 67 1.47 3.06 -9.50
CA SER A 67 2.39 2.01 -9.10
C SER A 67 1.85 0.63 -9.48
N GLN A 68 2.72 -0.21 -10.02
CA GLN A 68 2.37 -1.59 -10.36
C GLN A 68 2.66 -2.56 -9.22
N GLY A 69 3.08 -2.03 -8.06
CA GLY A 69 3.40 -2.87 -6.92
C GLY A 69 2.18 -3.36 -6.16
N VAL A 70 2.32 -4.51 -5.53
CA VAL A 70 1.27 -5.10 -4.69
C VAL A 70 1.88 -5.44 -3.33
N VAL A 71 1.14 -5.14 -2.27
CA VAL A 71 1.53 -5.52 -0.91
C VAL A 71 0.90 -6.87 -0.62
N SER A 72 1.72 -7.85 -0.25
CA SER A 72 1.25 -9.19 0.09
C SER A 72 1.40 -9.41 1.59
N LEU A 73 0.29 -9.55 2.29
CA LEU A 73 0.27 -9.79 3.73
C LEU A 73 0.13 -11.28 3.99
N GLN A 74 1.09 -11.83 4.72
CA GLN A 74 1.11 -13.25 5.06
C GLN A 74 1.18 -13.43 6.57
N THR A 75 0.43 -14.41 7.06
CA THR A 75 0.43 -14.78 8.46
C THR A 75 0.75 -16.25 8.60
N THR A 76 1.06 -16.69 9.82
CA THR A 76 1.16 -18.12 10.14
C THR A 76 -0.09 -18.46 10.95
N ARG A 77 -0.32 -19.76 11.18
CA ARG A 77 -1.51 -20.20 11.94
C ARG A 77 -1.51 -19.72 13.37
N ASP A 78 -0.33 -19.49 13.93
CA ASP A 78 -0.22 -19.04 15.31
C ASP A 78 -0.06 -17.52 15.42
N THR A 79 -0.20 -16.79 14.30
CA THR A 79 -0.21 -15.32 14.35
C THR A 79 -1.44 -14.85 15.12
N GLY A 80 -1.22 -14.05 16.17
CA GLY A 80 -2.33 -13.53 16.96
C GLY A 80 -3.17 -12.53 16.19
N TYR A 81 -4.47 -12.53 16.48
CA TYR A 81 -5.40 -11.61 15.83
C TYR A 81 -5.01 -10.15 16.06
N GLN A 82 -4.56 -9.82 17.27
CA GLN A 82 -4.15 -8.46 17.60
C GLN A 82 -3.01 -7.99 16.70
N SER A 83 -1.99 -8.84 16.54
CA SER A 83 -0.85 -8.51 15.69
C SER A 83 -1.28 -8.32 14.23
N TYR A 84 -2.17 -9.18 13.76
CA TYR A 84 -2.70 -9.09 12.41
C TYR A 84 -3.42 -7.76 12.18
N ILE A 85 -4.31 -7.38 13.11
CA ILE A 85 -5.09 -6.16 12.96
C ILE A 85 -4.18 -4.92 13.00
N MET A 86 -3.20 -4.90 13.88
CA MET A 86 -2.27 -3.77 13.97
C MET A 86 -1.48 -3.59 12.68
N VAL A 87 -1.03 -4.69 12.08
CA VAL A 87 -0.30 -4.63 10.81
C VAL A 87 -1.23 -4.18 9.69
N GLN A 88 -2.42 -4.77 9.61
CA GLN A 88 -3.38 -4.40 8.58
C GLN A 88 -3.72 -2.92 8.63
N ASN A 89 -3.89 -2.39 9.84
CA ASN A 89 -4.18 -0.96 10.01
C ASN A 89 -3.05 -0.09 9.49
N GLU A 90 -1.79 -0.46 9.76
CA GLU A 90 -0.66 0.33 9.28
C GLU A 90 -0.53 0.29 7.77
N LEU A 91 -0.79 -0.85 7.15
CA LEU A 91 -0.77 -0.95 5.70
C LEU A 91 -1.88 -0.07 5.08
N THR A 92 -3.08 -0.14 5.65
CA THR A 92 -4.19 0.69 5.20
C THR A 92 -3.88 2.18 5.36
N ARG A 93 -3.25 2.55 6.48
CA ARG A 93 -2.83 3.94 6.70
C ARG A 93 -1.84 4.41 5.64
N ALA A 94 -0.94 3.53 5.21
CA ALA A 94 0.02 3.89 4.17
C ALA A 94 -0.72 4.29 2.87
N PHE A 95 -1.68 3.48 2.44
CA PHE A 95 -2.45 3.80 1.25
C PHE A 95 -3.30 5.05 1.43
N ASN A 96 -3.88 5.22 2.61
CA ASN A 96 -4.69 6.42 2.89
C ASN A 96 -3.86 7.68 2.87
N GLU A 97 -2.62 7.63 3.39
CA GLU A 97 -1.75 8.80 3.33
C GLU A 97 -1.32 9.12 1.90
N VAL A 98 -1.07 8.09 1.09
CA VAL A 98 -0.76 8.33 -0.32
C VAL A 98 -1.95 8.99 -1.02
N ARG A 99 -3.16 8.51 -0.75
CA ARG A 99 -4.38 9.10 -1.31
C ARG A 99 -4.53 10.56 -0.89
N ASP A 100 -4.26 10.87 0.38
CA ASP A 100 -4.32 12.26 0.86
C ASP A 100 -3.30 13.14 0.15
N GLU A 101 -2.09 12.64 -0.06
CA GLU A 101 -1.06 13.40 -0.78
C GLU A 101 -1.47 13.67 -2.23
N VAL A 102 -2.01 12.65 -2.89
CA VAL A 102 -2.47 12.79 -4.27
C VAL A 102 -3.66 13.75 -4.34
N ALA A 103 -4.61 13.62 -3.41
CA ALA A 103 -5.79 14.49 -3.36
C ALA A 103 -5.38 15.94 -3.15
N MET A 104 -4.45 16.18 -2.24
CA MET A 104 -3.98 17.55 -1.97
C MET A 104 -3.28 18.14 -3.18
N ARG A 105 -2.43 17.32 -3.84
CA ARG A 105 -1.68 17.80 -5.01
C ARG A 105 -2.57 18.06 -6.19
N LYS A 106 -3.56 17.21 -6.44
CA LYS A 106 -4.43 17.33 -7.61
C LYS A 106 -5.59 18.28 -7.39
N PHE A 107 -6.22 18.23 -6.21
CA PHE A 107 -7.47 18.95 -5.96
C PHE A 107 -7.39 19.98 -4.82
N GLY A 108 -6.27 20.06 -4.12
CA GLY A 108 -6.05 21.05 -3.08
C GLY A 108 -6.71 20.77 -1.74
N SER A 109 -7.23 19.57 -1.54
CA SER A 109 -7.88 19.17 -0.28
C SER A 109 -7.54 17.72 0.04
N LYS A 110 -7.69 17.35 1.30
CA LYS A 110 -7.51 15.95 1.71
C LYS A 110 -8.61 15.09 1.11
N PHE A 111 -8.33 13.80 0.98
CA PHE A 111 -9.24 12.85 0.37
C PHE A 111 -10.65 12.92 0.96
N ALA A 112 -10.76 12.92 2.29
CA ALA A 112 -12.06 12.91 2.96
C ALA A 112 -12.88 14.17 2.72
N ASP A 113 -12.23 15.27 2.35
CA ASP A 113 -12.91 16.55 2.12
C ASP A 113 -13.33 16.76 0.65
N LEU A 114 -13.01 15.81 -0.21
CA LEU A 114 -13.33 15.92 -1.64
C LEU A 114 -14.76 15.51 -1.93
N PRO A 115 -15.37 16.07 -2.99
CA PRO A 115 -16.63 15.52 -3.51
C PRO A 115 -16.46 14.07 -3.93
N GLU A 116 -17.57 13.35 -4.00
CA GLU A 116 -17.55 11.92 -4.31
C GLU A 116 -16.83 11.60 -5.62
N GLU A 117 -17.11 12.38 -6.69
CA GLU A 117 -16.45 12.14 -7.99
C GLU A 117 -14.94 12.28 -7.90
N ASN A 118 -14.47 13.25 -7.10
CA ASN A 118 -13.03 13.46 -6.96
C ASN A 118 -12.41 12.36 -6.09
N ARG A 119 -13.13 11.91 -5.05
CA ARG A 119 -12.66 10.76 -4.27
C ARG A 119 -12.54 9.53 -5.14
N ASN A 120 -13.52 9.30 -6.02
CA ASN A 120 -13.48 8.16 -6.93
C ASN A 120 -12.27 8.24 -7.86
N ALA A 121 -11.95 9.43 -8.35
CA ALA A 121 -10.78 9.63 -9.22
C ALA A 121 -9.48 9.30 -8.47
N VAL A 122 -9.34 9.79 -7.24
CA VAL A 122 -8.15 9.49 -6.43
C VAL A 122 -8.06 8.01 -6.12
N SER A 123 -9.19 7.36 -5.84
CA SER A 123 -9.21 5.92 -5.57
C SER A 123 -8.77 5.11 -6.79
N LYS A 124 -9.09 5.58 -7.99
CA LYS A 124 -8.62 4.93 -9.22
C LYS A 124 -7.12 5.14 -9.43
N ALA A 125 -6.60 6.30 -9.03
CA ALA A 125 -5.18 6.59 -9.14
C ALA A 125 -4.37 5.76 -8.15
N VAL A 126 -4.90 5.59 -6.94
CA VAL A 126 -4.23 4.87 -5.85
C VAL A 126 -5.17 3.80 -5.32
N PRO A 127 -5.34 2.68 -6.05
CA PRO A 127 -6.17 1.58 -5.56
C PRO A 127 -5.50 0.89 -4.38
N LEU A 128 -6.31 0.31 -3.51
CA LEU A 128 -5.81 -0.42 -2.35
C LEU A 128 -5.35 -1.80 -2.81
N LYS A 129 -4.04 -1.93 -3.05
CA LYS A 129 -3.48 -3.17 -3.57
C LYS A 129 -2.83 -3.98 -2.46
N ILE A 130 -3.66 -4.50 -1.58
CA ILE A 130 -3.22 -5.41 -0.51
C ILE A 130 -3.83 -6.77 -0.79
N SER A 131 -2.96 -7.77 -0.96
CA SER A 131 -3.36 -9.15 -1.16
C SER A 131 -3.07 -9.91 0.13
N GLU A 132 -4.02 -10.67 0.63
CA GLU A 132 -3.84 -11.47 1.84
C GLU A 132 -3.81 -12.92 1.46
N ALA A 133 -2.69 -13.58 1.80
CA ALA A 133 -2.54 -15.01 1.58
C ALA A 133 -3.13 -15.76 2.78
N GLU A 134 -3.58 -17.00 2.54
CA GLU A 134 -4.02 -17.84 3.62
C GLU A 134 -2.87 -18.09 4.60
N PRO A 135 -3.17 -18.28 5.89
CA PRO A 135 -2.13 -18.55 6.87
C PRO A 135 -1.30 -19.75 6.47
N ARG A 136 0.00 -19.61 6.58
CA ARG A 136 0.90 -20.70 6.26
C ARG A 136 0.77 -21.81 7.26
N ASN A 137 0.72 -23.03 6.75
CA ASN A 137 0.71 -24.20 7.59
C ASN A 137 2.14 -24.71 7.70
N ILE A 138 2.80 -24.29 8.78
CA ILE A 138 4.20 -24.68 8.99
C ILE A 138 4.22 -26.10 9.57
N LYS A 139 4.61 -27.05 8.74
CA LYS A 139 4.75 -28.42 9.17
C LYS A 139 6.10 -28.64 9.80
N LYS A 140 6.12 -29.49 10.79
CA LYS A 140 7.37 -29.89 11.43
C LYS A 140 7.96 -31.04 10.66
#